data_45123f4fc6c09ef2ea35a70069cb56e9
#
_entry.id   45123f4fc6c09ef2ea35a70069cb56e9
#
_cell.length_a   1.000
_cell.length_b   1.000
_cell.length_c   1.000
_cell.angle_alpha   90.00
_cell.angle_beta   90.00
_cell.angle_gamma   90.00
#
_symmetry.space_group_name_H-M   'P 1'
#
loop_
_entity.id
_entity.type
_entity.pdbx_description
1 polymer ?
#
loop_
_entity_poly.entity_id
_entity_poly.type
_entity_poly.pdbx_seq_one_letter_code
_entity_poly.pdbx_strand_id
1 'polypeptide(L)'
;MNLNYATINDMNELDKLRFIKFVYDNTDSFIMNTFGHVWSGRNWWGKFPIEVCTDDAGRVLGLHAYSVNDKHKNTLKTYFIVTSKAARGRGIAKLLIKNAIYKHKDKIAFYYVNSDVRSDGFSFFKKWLGENYEIVDNDFNSQDIIYKEPIYNVLDG
;
A
#
# COMPACT_ATOMS: atom_id res chain seq x y z
N MET A 1 -6.29 -5.79 17.10
CA MET A 1 -5.44 -5.84 15.90
C MET A 1 -4.06 -5.30 16.22
N ASN A 2 -3.04 -5.95 15.72
CA ASN A 2 -1.65 -5.57 15.95
C ASN A 2 -1.03 -5.01 14.68
N LEU A 3 -0.31 -3.90 14.80
CA LEU A 3 0.43 -3.29 13.69
C LEU A 3 1.91 -3.54 13.91
N ASN A 4 2.56 -4.16 12.93
CA ASN A 4 3.98 -4.46 12.94
C ASN A 4 4.66 -3.77 11.76
N TYR A 5 5.86 -3.27 12.00
CA TYR A 5 6.63 -2.52 11.02
C TYR A 5 7.91 -3.27 10.69
N ALA A 6 8.19 -3.42 9.41
CA ALA A 6 9.40 -4.07 8.93
C ALA A 6 9.74 -3.58 7.53
N THR A 7 10.92 -3.97 7.01
CA THR A 7 11.21 -3.91 5.60
C THR A 7 11.33 -5.34 5.08
N ILE A 8 11.06 -5.56 3.79
CA ILE A 8 11.18 -6.90 3.20
C ILE A 8 12.58 -7.45 3.41
N ASN A 9 13.60 -6.61 3.27
CA ASN A 9 14.99 -7.04 3.40
C ASN A 9 15.35 -7.54 4.79
N ASP A 10 14.63 -7.08 5.81
CA ASP A 10 14.87 -7.44 7.22
C ASP A 10 14.05 -8.66 7.68
N MET A 11 13.15 -9.16 6.82
CA MET A 11 12.36 -10.33 7.15
C MET A 11 13.20 -11.61 7.08
N ASN A 12 12.94 -12.56 8.00
CA ASN A 12 13.50 -13.90 7.87
C ASN A 12 12.80 -14.67 6.73
N GLU A 13 13.37 -15.80 6.31
CA GLU A 13 12.87 -16.56 5.16
C GLU A 13 11.43 -17.06 5.36
N LEU A 14 11.07 -17.47 6.57
CA LEU A 14 9.71 -17.93 6.84
C LEU A 14 8.69 -16.81 6.71
N ASP A 15 8.99 -15.62 7.25
CA ASP A 15 8.12 -14.46 7.14
C ASP A 15 8.01 -13.97 5.69
N LYS A 16 9.11 -14.02 4.94
CA LYS A 16 9.07 -13.73 3.50
C LYS A 16 8.12 -14.66 2.75
N LEU A 17 8.17 -15.96 3.03
CA LEU A 17 7.29 -16.94 2.39
C LEU A 17 5.82 -16.71 2.76
N ARG A 18 5.55 -16.41 4.01
CA ARG A 18 4.19 -16.06 4.47
C ARG A 18 3.67 -14.80 3.80
N PHE A 19 4.54 -13.82 3.64
CA PHE A 19 4.24 -12.57 2.96
C PHE A 19 3.89 -12.81 1.49
N ILE A 20 4.71 -13.58 0.77
CA ILE A 20 4.42 -13.96 -0.63
C ILE A 20 3.07 -14.66 -0.74
N LYS A 21 2.85 -15.64 0.11
CA LYS A 21 1.60 -16.41 0.09
C LYS A 21 0.41 -15.51 0.32
N PHE A 22 0.51 -14.59 1.27
CA PHE A 22 -0.56 -13.62 1.55
C PHE A 22 -0.86 -12.76 0.33
N VAL A 23 0.18 -12.20 -0.31
CA VAL A 23 0.00 -11.37 -1.50
C VAL A 23 -0.60 -12.18 -2.63
N TYR A 24 -0.09 -13.40 -2.86
CA TYR A 24 -0.60 -14.30 -3.90
C TYR A 24 -2.09 -14.62 -3.70
N ASP A 25 -2.48 -14.95 -2.47
CA ASP A 25 -3.85 -15.37 -2.17
C ASP A 25 -4.86 -14.20 -2.21
N ASN A 26 -4.40 -12.96 -2.11
CA ASN A 26 -5.28 -11.80 -1.91
C ASN A 26 -5.18 -10.71 -2.97
N THR A 27 -4.40 -10.90 -4.03
CA THR A 27 -4.22 -9.90 -5.09
C THR A 27 -4.52 -10.49 -6.47
N ASP A 28 -4.66 -9.59 -7.44
CA ASP A 28 -4.76 -9.98 -8.84
C ASP A 28 -3.37 -10.22 -9.44
N SER A 29 -3.35 -10.73 -10.69
CA SER A 29 -2.10 -11.06 -11.39
C SER A 29 -1.22 -9.84 -11.66
N PHE A 30 -1.81 -8.65 -11.80
CA PHE A 30 -1.06 -7.42 -12.03
C PHE A 30 -0.18 -7.09 -10.82
N ILE A 31 -0.76 -7.10 -9.62
CA ILE A 31 0.00 -6.83 -8.39
C ILE A 31 1.03 -7.94 -8.17
N MET A 32 0.70 -9.19 -8.45
CA MET A 32 1.64 -10.30 -8.34
C MET A 32 2.85 -10.14 -9.25
N ASN A 33 2.66 -9.71 -10.49
CA ASN A 33 3.78 -9.45 -11.39
C ASN A 33 4.69 -8.36 -10.85
N THR A 34 4.12 -7.26 -10.36
CA THR A 34 4.88 -6.18 -9.74
C THR A 34 5.63 -6.67 -8.51
N PHE A 35 4.98 -7.43 -7.66
CA PHE A 35 5.59 -8.01 -6.47
C PHE A 35 6.69 -9.01 -6.82
N GLY A 36 6.50 -9.82 -7.86
CA GLY A 36 7.50 -10.74 -8.35
C GLY A 36 8.81 -10.07 -8.77
N HIS A 37 8.74 -8.87 -9.34
CA HIS A 37 9.94 -8.09 -9.66
C HIS A 37 10.71 -7.68 -8.40
N VAL A 38 10.03 -7.32 -7.34
CA VAL A 38 10.67 -7.04 -6.05
C VAL A 38 11.32 -8.29 -5.50
N TRP A 39 10.61 -9.40 -5.55
CA TRP A 39 11.06 -10.66 -4.97
C TRP A 39 12.26 -11.26 -5.69
N SER A 40 12.34 -11.11 -7.00
CA SER A 40 13.43 -11.65 -7.82
C SER A 40 14.75 -10.88 -7.71
N GLY A 41 14.88 -10.01 -6.73
CA GLY A 41 16.12 -9.29 -6.45
C GLY A 41 16.24 -7.92 -7.12
N ARG A 42 15.21 -7.43 -7.75
CA ARG A 42 15.14 -6.06 -8.26
C ARG A 42 14.74 -5.12 -7.11
N ASN A 43 15.60 -4.96 -6.17
CA ASN A 43 15.40 -4.53 -4.78
C ASN A 43 15.00 -3.08 -4.56
N TRP A 44 14.53 -2.34 -5.55
CA TRP A 44 14.31 -0.92 -5.34
C TRP A 44 13.24 -0.64 -4.27
N TRP A 45 12.19 -1.45 -4.13
CA TRP A 45 11.24 -1.27 -3.02
C TRP A 45 11.30 -2.33 -1.91
N GLY A 46 12.21 -3.28 -2.02
CA GLY A 46 12.57 -4.13 -0.88
C GLY A 46 13.15 -3.34 0.29
N LYS A 47 13.61 -2.11 0.04
CA LYS A 47 14.08 -1.16 1.07
C LYS A 47 12.96 -0.36 1.70
N PHE A 48 11.77 -0.37 1.12
CA PHE A 48 10.66 0.43 1.63
C PHE A 48 10.04 -0.19 2.86
N PRO A 49 9.55 0.66 3.78
CA PRO A 49 8.84 0.16 4.94
C PRO A 49 7.55 -0.57 4.53
N ILE A 50 7.29 -1.64 5.26
CA ILE A 50 6.04 -2.38 5.18
C ILE A 50 5.42 -2.40 6.55
N GLU A 51 4.16 -2.04 6.62
CA GLU A 51 3.37 -2.18 7.82
C GLU A 51 2.37 -3.31 7.62
N VAL A 52 2.32 -4.22 8.58
CA VAL A 52 1.50 -5.42 8.55
C VAL A 52 0.51 -5.36 9.70
N CYS A 53 -0.76 -5.55 9.38
CA CYS A 53 -1.83 -5.66 10.36
C CYS A 53 -2.17 -7.14 10.57
N THR A 54 -2.11 -7.62 11.81
CA THR A 54 -2.44 -9.00 12.17
C THR A 54 -3.59 -9.03 13.17
N ASP A 55 -4.30 -10.15 13.22
CA ASP A 55 -5.26 -10.42 14.28
C ASP A 55 -4.56 -10.99 15.53
N ASP A 56 -5.32 -11.29 16.57
CA ASP A 56 -4.77 -11.81 17.83
C ASP A 56 -4.18 -13.21 17.69
N ALA A 57 -4.55 -13.95 16.65
CA ALA A 57 -3.96 -15.26 16.33
C ALA A 57 -2.71 -15.14 15.44
N GLY A 58 -2.27 -13.92 15.09
CA GLY A 58 -1.10 -13.68 14.26
C GLY A 58 -1.36 -13.82 12.76
N ARG A 59 -2.63 -13.96 12.33
CA ARG A 59 -2.96 -14.03 10.91
C ARG A 59 -2.89 -12.65 10.28
N VAL A 60 -2.32 -12.55 9.09
CA VAL A 60 -2.21 -11.28 8.36
C VAL A 60 -3.59 -10.87 7.84
N LEU A 61 -4.00 -9.66 8.20
CA LEU A 61 -5.24 -9.05 7.74
C LEU A 61 -5.00 -8.06 6.61
N GLY A 62 -3.85 -7.43 6.57
CA GLY A 62 -3.49 -6.47 5.54
C GLY A 62 -2.04 -6.05 5.64
N LEU A 63 -1.55 -5.46 4.56
CA LEU A 63 -0.21 -4.89 4.53
C LEU A 63 -0.17 -3.66 3.63
N HIS A 64 0.75 -2.76 3.92
CA HIS A 64 0.94 -1.50 3.21
C HIS A 64 2.43 -1.28 2.98
N ALA A 65 2.85 -1.21 1.72
CA ALA A 65 4.20 -0.85 1.33
C ALA A 65 4.21 0.59 0.83
N TYR A 66 5.10 1.42 1.36
CA TYR A 66 5.12 2.84 1.07
C TYR A 66 6.54 3.40 1.12
N SER A 67 6.71 4.61 0.61
CA SER A 67 7.95 5.38 0.77
C SER A 67 7.66 6.74 1.37
N VAL A 68 8.69 7.34 1.98
CA VAL A 68 8.63 8.67 2.57
C VAL A 68 9.75 9.51 1.97
N ASN A 69 9.39 10.66 1.39
CA ASN A 69 10.37 11.60 0.83
C ASN A 69 11.31 10.98 -0.22
N ASP A 70 10.81 10.03 -1.02
CA ASP A 70 11.58 9.41 -2.08
C ASP A 70 11.57 10.30 -3.36
N LYS A 71 10.81 9.94 -4.37
CA LYS A 71 10.72 10.72 -5.62
C LYS A 71 9.92 12.02 -5.46
N HIS A 72 8.98 12.02 -4.56
CA HIS A 72 8.12 13.17 -4.24
C HIS A 72 8.50 13.72 -2.87
N LYS A 73 8.99 14.97 -2.83
CA LYS A 73 9.37 15.63 -1.58
C LYS A 73 8.17 15.88 -0.68
N ASN A 74 8.36 15.79 0.62
CA ASN A 74 7.35 16.02 1.65
C ASN A 74 6.12 15.11 1.47
N THR A 75 6.30 13.90 0.94
CA THR A 75 5.21 13.04 0.51
C THR A 75 5.42 11.61 0.99
N LEU A 76 4.34 11.01 1.48
CA LEU A 76 4.24 9.56 1.67
C LEU A 76 3.52 8.99 0.46
N LYS A 77 4.17 8.06 -0.24
CA LYS A 77 3.60 7.39 -1.40
C LYS A 77 3.29 5.94 -1.09
N THR A 78 2.04 5.54 -1.29
CA THR A 78 1.65 4.13 -1.26
C THR A 78 2.14 3.44 -2.54
N TYR A 79 2.94 2.37 -2.40
CA TYR A 79 3.33 1.53 -3.52
C TYR A 79 2.33 0.41 -3.74
N PHE A 80 1.95 -0.29 -2.69
CA PHE A 80 0.78 -1.14 -2.77
C PHE A 80 0.17 -1.37 -1.39
N ILE A 81 -1.12 -1.66 -1.40
CA ILE A 81 -1.88 -1.98 -0.20
C ILE A 81 -2.75 -3.19 -0.50
N VAL A 82 -2.70 -4.18 0.38
CA VAL A 82 -3.41 -5.44 0.21
C VAL A 82 -4.16 -5.76 1.49
N THR A 83 -5.44 -6.09 1.36
CA THR A 83 -6.27 -6.55 2.47
C THR A 83 -6.70 -7.99 2.21
N SER A 84 -6.65 -8.82 3.25
CA SER A 84 -7.19 -10.18 3.18
C SER A 84 -8.63 -10.16 2.66
N LYS A 85 -8.97 -11.06 1.74
CA LYS A 85 -10.34 -11.17 1.21
C LYS A 85 -11.36 -11.35 2.32
N ALA A 86 -11.01 -12.12 3.34
CA ALA A 86 -11.89 -12.37 4.49
C ALA A 86 -12.05 -11.15 5.40
N ALA A 87 -11.13 -10.20 5.36
CA ALA A 87 -11.14 -9.02 6.21
C ALA A 87 -11.57 -7.73 5.48
N ARG A 88 -11.96 -7.82 4.22
CA ARG A 88 -12.41 -6.66 3.44
C ARG A 88 -13.68 -6.05 4.04
N GLY A 89 -13.81 -4.73 3.90
CA GLY A 89 -14.94 -3.99 4.47
C GLY A 89 -14.80 -3.65 5.95
N ARG A 90 -13.67 -3.97 6.59
CA ARG A 90 -13.41 -3.70 8.00
C ARG A 90 -12.54 -2.47 8.25
N GLY A 91 -12.23 -1.71 7.19
CA GLY A 91 -11.43 -0.49 7.31
C GLY A 91 -9.93 -0.70 7.49
N ILE A 92 -9.41 -1.89 7.21
CA ILE A 92 -7.99 -2.23 7.46
C ILE A 92 -7.05 -1.43 6.55
N ALA A 93 -7.37 -1.33 5.26
CA ALA A 93 -6.55 -0.54 4.33
C ALA A 93 -6.46 0.92 4.76
N LYS A 94 -7.59 1.50 5.12
CA LYS A 94 -7.67 2.88 5.59
C LYS A 94 -6.89 3.08 6.89
N LEU A 95 -7.00 2.13 7.82
CA LEU A 95 -6.24 2.13 9.07
C LEU A 95 -4.73 2.11 8.80
N LEU A 96 -4.27 1.23 7.93
CA LEU A 96 -2.85 1.12 7.60
C LEU A 96 -2.29 2.39 6.97
N ILE A 97 -3.01 2.99 6.03
CA ILE A 97 -2.58 4.23 5.38
C ILE A 97 -2.55 5.38 6.39
N LYS A 98 -3.61 5.56 7.17
CA LYS A 98 -3.67 6.62 8.18
C LYS A 98 -2.56 6.46 9.23
N ASN A 99 -2.30 5.24 9.67
CA ASN A 99 -1.24 4.99 10.64
C ASN A 99 0.14 5.34 10.10
N ALA A 100 0.43 4.99 8.84
CA ALA A 100 1.67 5.36 8.19
C ALA A 100 1.84 6.88 8.08
N ILE A 101 0.78 7.59 7.67
CA ILE A 101 0.79 9.05 7.58
C ILE A 101 1.01 9.68 8.95
N TYR A 102 0.30 9.22 9.96
CA TYR A 102 0.42 9.74 11.32
C TYR A 102 1.83 9.54 11.88
N LYS A 103 2.42 8.39 11.64
CA LYS A 103 3.77 8.05 12.08
C LYS A 103 4.84 8.98 11.48
N HIS A 104 4.63 9.47 10.27
CA HIS A 104 5.58 10.31 9.54
C HIS A 104 5.11 11.76 9.37
N LYS A 105 4.08 12.19 10.06
CA LYS A 105 3.41 13.48 9.85
C LYS A 105 4.33 14.70 9.94
N ASP A 106 5.41 14.60 10.72
CA ASP A 106 6.35 15.71 10.89
C ASP A 106 7.33 15.86 9.70
N LYS A 107 7.36 14.88 8.82
CA LYS A 107 8.26 14.85 7.65
C LYS A 107 7.55 15.02 6.33
N ILE A 108 6.23 15.00 6.31
CA ILE A 108 5.42 15.00 5.10
C ILE A 108 4.30 16.02 5.19
N ALA A 109 3.88 16.52 4.02
CA ALA A 109 2.72 17.38 3.88
C ALA A 109 1.64 16.77 2.99
N PHE A 110 2.01 15.78 2.16
CA PHE A 110 1.14 15.19 1.14
C PHE A 110 1.12 13.67 1.21
N TYR A 111 -0.02 13.12 0.84
CA TYR A 111 -0.19 11.70 0.55
C TYR A 111 -0.36 11.52 -0.96
N TYR A 112 0.34 10.54 -1.53
CA TYR A 112 0.31 10.26 -2.96
C TYR A 112 0.02 8.77 -3.18
N VAL A 113 -0.90 8.49 -4.10
CA VAL A 113 -1.14 7.13 -4.56
C VAL A 113 -1.55 7.15 -6.03
N ASN A 114 -1.05 6.18 -6.80
CA ASN A 114 -1.59 5.89 -8.11
C ASN A 114 -2.15 4.47 -8.13
N SER A 115 -3.26 4.28 -8.80
CA SER A 115 -3.96 3.00 -8.86
C SER A 115 -4.46 2.76 -10.27
N ASP A 116 -4.18 1.57 -10.83
CA ASP A 116 -4.74 1.17 -12.12
C ASP A 116 -6.26 1.08 -11.99
N VAL A 117 -6.98 1.64 -12.99
CA VAL A 117 -8.46 1.66 -12.97
C VAL A 117 -9.08 0.27 -12.97
N ARG A 118 -8.31 -0.76 -13.34
CA ARG A 118 -8.74 -2.16 -13.33
C ARG A 118 -8.59 -2.84 -11.96
N SER A 119 -7.86 -2.21 -11.03
CA SER A 119 -7.59 -2.80 -9.72
C SER A 119 -8.73 -2.57 -8.75
N ASP A 120 -8.83 -3.42 -7.73
CA ASP A 120 -9.77 -3.25 -6.63
C ASP A 120 -9.51 -1.96 -5.84
N GLY A 121 -8.25 -1.49 -5.86
CA GLY A 121 -7.86 -0.24 -5.22
C GLY A 121 -8.55 1.00 -5.79
N PHE A 122 -8.90 0.98 -7.08
CA PHE A 122 -9.58 2.11 -7.73
C PHE A 122 -10.88 2.48 -7.00
N SER A 123 -11.76 1.50 -6.80
CA SER A 123 -13.04 1.72 -6.10
C SER A 123 -12.83 2.19 -4.66
N PHE A 124 -11.86 1.62 -3.98
CA PHE A 124 -11.52 1.97 -2.60
C PHE A 124 -11.09 3.43 -2.49
N PHE A 125 -10.14 3.86 -3.31
CA PHE A 125 -9.64 5.24 -3.26
C PHE A 125 -10.68 6.24 -3.71
N LYS A 126 -11.46 5.93 -4.74
CA LYS A 126 -12.52 6.80 -5.21
C LYS A 126 -13.59 7.03 -4.15
N LYS A 127 -14.00 5.97 -3.46
CA LYS A 127 -14.98 6.05 -2.36
C LYS A 127 -14.44 6.87 -1.19
N TRP A 128 -13.16 6.71 -0.87
CA TRP A 128 -12.55 7.38 0.29
C TRP A 128 -12.12 8.81 0.00
N LEU A 129 -11.38 9.02 -1.09
CA LEU A 129 -10.74 10.30 -1.40
C LEU A 129 -11.52 11.17 -2.40
N GLY A 130 -12.59 10.62 -3.01
CA GLY A 130 -13.49 11.38 -3.88
C GLY A 130 -13.03 11.45 -5.33
N GLU A 131 -13.49 12.48 -6.03
CA GLU A 131 -13.35 12.62 -7.48
C GLU A 131 -12.19 13.55 -7.89
N ASN A 132 -11.45 14.11 -6.94
CA ASN A 132 -10.36 15.04 -7.23
C ASN A 132 -9.06 14.30 -7.51
N TYR A 133 -8.99 13.64 -8.65
CA TYR A 133 -7.83 12.88 -9.09
C TYR A 133 -7.48 13.21 -10.55
N GLU A 134 -6.23 12.93 -10.92
CA GLU A 134 -5.78 12.95 -12.30
C GLU A 134 -5.88 11.56 -12.92
N ILE A 135 -6.08 11.50 -14.24
CA ILE A 135 -6.05 10.25 -15.01
C ILE A 135 -4.85 10.33 -15.95
N VAL A 136 -4.00 9.32 -15.92
CA VAL A 136 -2.84 9.23 -16.81
C VAL A 136 -2.78 7.83 -17.44
N ASP A 137 -2.27 7.76 -18.67
CA ASP A 137 -2.03 6.47 -19.33
C ASP A 137 -0.84 5.78 -18.68
N ASN A 138 -0.92 4.45 -18.52
CA ASN A 138 0.18 3.66 -18.00
C ASN A 138 0.78 2.74 -19.06
N ASP A 139 1.89 2.08 -18.71
CA ASP A 139 2.65 1.21 -19.62
C ASP A 139 1.98 -0.15 -19.86
N PHE A 140 0.81 -0.39 -19.28
CA PHE A 140 0.09 -1.67 -19.34
C PHE A 140 -1.20 -1.58 -20.16
N ASN A 141 -1.28 -0.62 -21.11
CA ASN A 141 -2.46 -0.36 -21.95
C ASN A 141 -3.72 -0.07 -21.14
N SER A 142 -3.57 0.64 -20.04
CA SER A 142 -4.65 1.05 -19.16
C SER A 142 -4.39 2.47 -18.67
N GLN A 143 -5.13 2.89 -17.66
CA GLN A 143 -5.00 4.18 -17.04
C GLN A 143 -4.81 4.05 -15.54
N ASP A 144 -4.03 4.96 -14.96
CA ASP A 144 -3.93 5.13 -13.52
C ASP A 144 -4.71 6.36 -13.10
N ILE A 145 -5.35 6.27 -11.94
CA ILE A 145 -5.80 7.45 -11.22
C ILE A 145 -4.71 7.84 -10.22
N ILE A 146 -4.50 9.13 -10.08
CA ILE A 146 -3.49 9.69 -9.19
C ILE A 146 -4.15 10.63 -8.21
N TYR A 147 -3.96 10.35 -6.91
CA TYR A 147 -4.30 11.27 -5.84
C TYR A 147 -3.04 11.87 -5.24
N LYS A 148 -3.04 13.18 -5.08
CA LYS A 148 -2.04 13.91 -4.31
C LYS A 148 -2.79 14.84 -3.36
N GLU A 149 -2.94 14.40 -2.13
CA GLU A 149 -3.78 15.06 -1.13
C GLU A 149 -2.95 15.61 0.02
N PRO A 150 -3.28 16.79 0.55
CA PRO A 150 -2.74 17.20 1.85
C PRO A 150 -3.06 16.14 2.91
N ILE A 151 -2.10 15.85 3.79
CA ILE A 151 -2.28 14.77 4.77
C ILE A 151 -3.47 15.01 5.72
N TYR A 152 -3.79 16.27 6.03
CA TYR A 152 -4.93 16.55 6.90
C TYR A 152 -6.26 16.09 6.27
N ASN A 153 -6.42 16.18 4.95
CA ASN A 153 -7.62 15.69 4.27
C ASN A 153 -7.74 14.17 4.39
N VAL A 154 -6.61 13.47 4.36
CA VAL A 154 -6.58 12.00 4.46
C VAL A 154 -6.85 11.56 5.90
N LEU A 155 -6.25 12.23 6.87
CA LEU A 155 -6.41 11.90 8.29
C LEU A 155 -7.82 12.18 8.81
N ASP A 156 -8.45 13.25 8.32
CA ASP A 156 -9.80 13.64 8.73
C ASP A 156 -10.91 12.91 7.96
N GLY A 157 -10.54 12.24 6.90
CA GLY A 157 -11.48 11.52 5.99
C GLY A 157 -12.00 10.15 6.45
#